data_70598e67cf344251e7f2c8628f89c0e7
#
_entry.id   70598e67cf344251e7f2c8628f89c0e7
#
_cell.length_a   1.000
_cell.length_b   1.000
_cell.length_c   1.000
_cell.angle_alpha   90.00
_cell.angle_beta   90.00
_cell.angle_gamma   90.00
#
_symmetry.space_group_name_H-M   'P 1'
#
loop_
_entity.id
_entity.type
_entity.pdbx_description
1 polymer ?
#
loop_
_entity_poly.entity_id
_entity_poly.type
_entity_poly.pdbx_seq_one_letter_code
_entity_poly.pdbx_strand_id
1 'polypeptide(L)'
;MAELTLPPALAGDERFARLCKLLEERHSGIDLTPMLVYLLDLVKAPLLPVLADQFSLLDEAAWLLAESEDARRNLLKNAVELHRYKGTPWAIREIIRLLGFGEVQLQEGLGGRTYDGSINFNGLYVYGAPRAWAAYRVIFAEPITNDQADLIRRMLSTIAPKRCRLASLEYQAVAIRYNGAARYDGLYNHGSSI
;
A
#
# COMPACT_ATOMS: atom_id res chain seq x y z
N MET A 1 36.31 1.54 12.02
CA MET A 1 36.47 1.35 10.57
C MET A 1 37.71 0.52 10.37
N ALA A 2 37.66 -0.57 9.61
CA ALA A 2 38.85 -1.35 9.31
C ALA A 2 39.70 -0.56 8.31
N GLU A 3 40.92 -0.24 8.71
CA GLU A 3 41.91 0.38 7.86
C GLU A 3 42.28 -0.60 6.73
N LEU A 4 42.14 -0.19 5.48
CA LEU A 4 42.55 -1.01 4.34
C LEU A 4 44.05 -1.17 4.36
N THR A 5 44.56 -2.22 5.01
CA THR A 5 45.98 -2.55 5.00
C THR A 5 46.39 -3.00 3.61
N LEU A 6 47.33 -2.26 2.98
CA LEU A 6 47.89 -2.68 1.70
C LEU A 6 48.53 -4.06 1.82
N PRO A 7 48.24 -4.96 0.84
CA PRO A 7 48.95 -6.23 0.77
C PRO A 7 50.45 -6.00 0.74
N PRO A 8 51.28 -6.76 1.47
CA PRO A 8 52.72 -6.53 1.57
C PRO A 8 53.44 -6.46 0.22
N ALA A 9 52.93 -7.16 -0.80
CA ALA A 9 53.49 -7.17 -2.15
C ALA A 9 53.29 -5.83 -2.89
N LEU A 10 52.32 -5.02 -2.50
CA LEU A 10 51.97 -3.74 -3.14
C LEU A 10 52.37 -2.53 -2.29
N ALA A 11 52.81 -2.76 -1.05
CA ALA A 11 53.14 -1.69 -0.11
C ALA A 11 54.34 -0.83 -0.53
N GLY A 12 55.20 -1.37 -1.41
CA GLY A 12 56.37 -0.64 -1.94
C GLY A 12 56.10 0.19 -3.21
N ASP A 13 54.94 0.10 -3.81
CA ASP A 13 54.60 0.84 -5.03
C ASP A 13 53.67 2.03 -4.70
N GLU A 14 54.21 3.23 -4.90
CA GLU A 14 53.53 4.49 -4.61
C GLU A 14 52.20 4.66 -5.39
N ARG A 15 52.11 4.08 -6.60
CA ARG A 15 50.91 4.17 -7.44
C ARG A 15 49.75 3.39 -6.82
N PHE A 16 50.03 2.17 -6.33
CA PHE A 16 49.03 1.36 -5.65
C PHE A 16 48.65 1.95 -4.29
N ALA A 17 49.58 2.53 -3.57
CA ALA A 17 49.29 3.23 -2.32
C ALA A 17 48.34 4.41 -2.55
N ARG A 18 48.55 5.21 -3.59
CA ARG A 18 47.62 6.30 -3.96
C ARG A 18 46.26 5.79 -4.41
N LEU A 19 46.23 4.70 -5.18
CA LEU A 19 44.96 4.09 -5.61
C LEU A 19 44.16 3.57 -4.42
N CYS A 20 44.79 2.87 -3.48
CA CYS A 20 44.13 2.40 -2.26
C CYS A 20 43.59 3.56 -1.42
N LYS A 21 44.31 4.66 -1.29
CA LYS A 21 43.84 5.84 -0.58
C LYS A 21 42.62 6.46 -1.25
N LEU A 22 42.61 6.57 -2.58
CA LEU A 22 41.41 7.04 -3.32
C LEU A 22 40.22 6.13 -3.17
N LEU A 23 40.44 4.80 -3.16
CA LEU A 23 39.37 3.82 -2.91
C LEU A 23 38.83 3.96 -1.49
N GLU A 24 39.69 4.11 -0.50
CA GLU A 24 39.30 4.31 0.89
C GLU A 24 38.51 5.60 1.08
N GLU A 25 38.93 6.71 0.49
CA GLU A 25 38.17 7.98 0.47
C GLU A 25 36.80 7.83 -0.20
N ARG A 26 36.70 7.07 -1.28
CA ARG A 26 35.44 6.79 -1.95
C ARG A 26 34.54 5.89 -1.12
N HIS A 27 35.06 4.81 -0.55
CA HIS A 27 34.30 3.89 0.26
C HIS A 27 33.84 4.50 1.60
N SER A 28 34.67 5.31 2.23
CA SER A 28 34.29 5.99 3.49
C SER A 28 33.18 7.01 3.31
N GLY A 29 33.01 7.54 2.08
CA GLY A 29 31.93 8.46 1.73
C GLY A 29 30.60 7.77 1.34
N ILE A 30 30.57 6.44 1.17
CA ILE A 30 29.38 5.72 0.80
C ILE A 30 28.53 5.46 2.04
N ASP A 31 27.32 6.02 2.05
CA ASP A 31 26.31 5.69 3.07
C ASP A 31 25.70 4.32 2.75
N LEU A 32 26.07 3.30 3.50
CA LEU A 32 25.55 1.94 3.35
C LEU A 32 24.23 1.72 4.12
N THR A 33 23.74 2.71 4.85
CA THR A 33 22.50 2.63 5.62
C THR A 33 21.30 2.16 4.77
N PRO A 34 21.17 2.61 3.50
CA PRO A 34 20.08 2.14 2.63
C PRO A 34 20.13 0.64 2.31
N MET A 35 21.32 0.02 2.39
CA MET A 35 21.45 -1.44 2.16
C MET A 35 20.97 -2.27 3.35
N LEU A 36 20.81 -1.65 4.51
CA LEU A 36 20.31 -2.29 5.71
C LEU A 36 18.78 -2.27 5.69
N VAL A 37 18.21 -3.07 4.80
CA VAL A 37 16.75 -3.19 4.56
C VAL A 37 15.94 -3.37 5.85
N TYR A 38 16.54 -3.92 6.90
CA TYR A 38 15.91 -4.11 8.21
C TYR A 38 15.95 -2.86 9.10
N LEU A 39 16.73 -1.86 8.76
CA LEU A 39 16.88 -0.63 9.55
C LEU A 39 16.21 0.57 8.86
N LEU A 40 14.99 0.37 8.37
CA LEU A 40 14.21 1.38 7.65
C LEU A 40 14.03 2.69 8.44
N ASP A 41 14.08 2.61 9.78
CA ASP A 41 13.98 3.79 10.64
C ASP A 41 15.21 4.73 10.53
N LEU A 42 16.37 4.20 10.14
CA LEU A 42 17.60 4.95 9.98
C LEU A 42 17.79 5.50 8.56
N VAL A 43 16.97 5.07 7.61
CA VAL A 43 17.06 5.52 6.22
C VAL A 43 16.58 6.95 6.10
N LYS A 44 17.32 7.79 5.39
CA LYS A 44 16.91 9.18 5.12
C LYS A 44 15.69 9.24 4.23
N ALA A 45 14.75 10.16 4.51
CA ALA A 45 13.50 10.32 3.79
C ALA A 45 13.62 10.34 2.24
N PRO A 46 14.62 11.00 1.62
CA PRO A 46 14.79 11.01 0.16
C PRO A 46 15.08 9.64 -0.47
N LEU A 47 15.51 8.66 0.32
CA LEU A 47 15.83 7.31 -0.17
C LEU A 47 14.65 6.33 -0.04
N LEU A 48 13.60 6.71 0.67
CA LEU A 48 12.40 5.86 0.84
C LEU A 48 11.74 5.51 -0.50
N PRO A 49 11.62 6.42 -1.50
CA PRO A 49 11.06 6.05 -2.81
C PRO A 49 11.88 4.98 -3.54
N VAL A 50 13.20 5.02 -3.44
CA VAL A 50 14.08 4.03 -4.06
C VAL A 50 13.87 2.64 -3.45
N LEU A 51 13.71 2.58 -2.13
CA LEU A 51 13.40 1.33 -1.45
C LEU A 51 11.99 0.84 -1.79
N ALA A 52 11.02 1.74 -1.90
CA ALA A 52 9.67 1.40 -2.30
C ALA A 52 9.62 0.79 -3.71
N ASP A 53 10.42 1.29 -4.64
CA ASP A 53 10.61 0.71 -5.97
C ASP A 53 11.23 -0.70 -5.89
N GLN A 54 12.28 -0.85 -5.11
CA GLN A 54 12.94 -2.14 -4.90
C GLN A 54 11.99 -3.20 -4.31
N PHE A 55 11.08 -2.80 -3.42
CA PHE A 55 10.07 -3.68 -2.84
C PHE A 55 8.81 -3.80 -3.70
N SER A 56 8.77 -3.21 -4.89
CA SER A 56 7.58 -3.19 -5.76
C SER A 56 6.30 -2.70 -5.04
N LEU A 57 6.48 -1.77 -4.10
CA LEU A 57 5.40 -1.09 -3.41
C LEU A 57 4.97 0.19 -4.12
N LEU A 58 5.74 0.65 -5.06
CA LEU A 58 5.43 1.79 -5.91
C LEU A 58 4.41 1.38 -6.97
N ASP A 59 3.25 0.99 -6.54
CA ASP A 59 2.10 1.54 -7.21
C ASP A 59 2.05 3.00 -6.77
N GLU A 60 2.21 3.91 -7.71
CA GLU A 60 2.21 5.35 -7.48
C GLU A 60 1.05 5.79 -6.58
N ALA A 61 -0.10 5.11 -6.69
CA ALA A 61 -1.29 5.36 -5.90
C ALA A 61 -1.09 5.11 -4.39
N ALA A 62 -0.48 4.00 -3.99
CA ALA A 62 -0.23 3.71 -2.57
C ALA A 62 0.77 4.70 -1.96
N TRP A 63 1.78 5.08 -2.75
CA TRP A 63 2.77 6.05 -2.32
C TRP A 63 2.20 7.47 -2.16
N LEU A 64 1.29 7.87 -3.06
CA LEU A 64 0.60 9.17 -2.99
C LEU A 64 -0.38 9.23 -1.81
N LEU A 65 -1.05 8.10 -1.48
CA LEU A 65 -1.93 8.00 -0.32
C LEU A 65 -1.17 8.05 1.01
N ALA A 66 0.09 7.61 1.04
CA ALA A 66 0.95 7.68 2.21
C ALA A 66 1.47 9.12 2.39
N GLU A 67 0.66 9.99 2.99
CA GLU A 67 0.96 11.41 3.15
C GLU A 67 2.12 11.64 4.14
N SER A 68 2.23 10.82 5.20
CA SER A 68 3.26 10.98 6.21
C SER A 68 4.49 10.09 5.95
N GLU A 69 5.65 10.54 6.44
CA GLU A 69 6.89 9.76 6.39
C GLU A 69 6.75 8.44 7.17
N ASP A 70 6.05 8.47 8.30
CA ASP A 70 5.81 7.29 9.12
C ASP A 70 4.93 6.27 8.40
N ALA A 71 3.89 6.70 7.67
CA ALA A 71 3.06 5.84 6.84
C ALA A 71 3.90 5.16 5.73
N ARG A 72 4.78 5.91 5.06
CA ARG A 72 5.71 5.39 4.05
C ARG A 72 6.67 4.35 4.62
N ARG A 73 7.24 4.61 5.80
CA ARG A 73 8.11 3.65 6.51
C ARG A 73 7.34 2.40 6.92
N ASN A 74 6.12 2.54 7.41
CA ASN A 74 5.27 1.42 7.80
C ASN A 74 4.89 0.56 6.59
N LEU A 75 4.58 1.16 5.43
CA LEU A 75 4.37 0.41 4.19
C LEU A 75 5.60 -0.42 3.81
N LEU A 76 6.80 0.18 3.86
CA LEU A 76 8.05 -0.51 3.55
C LEU A 76 8.34 -1.66 4.53
N LYS A 77 8.13 -1.45 5.83
CA LYS A 77 8.32 -2.49 6.86
C LYS A 77 7.42 -3.70 6.64
N ASN A 78 6.19 -3.46 6.19
CA ASN A 78 5.19 -4.51 5.95
C ASN A 78 5.18 -5.02 4.49
N ALA A 79 6.07 -4.54 3.63
CA ALA A 79 6.12 -4.87 2.21
C ALA A 79 6.13 -6.38 1.94
N VAL A 80 7.04 -7.08 2.60
CA VAL A 80 7.23 -8.53 2.42
C VAL A 80 5.96 -9.29 2.83
N GLU A 81 5.33 -8.87 3.93
CA GLU A 81 4.10 -9.50 4.40
C GLU A 81 2.91 -9.21 3.49
N LEU A 82 2.77 -7.96 3.04
CA LEU A 82 1.77 -7.58 2.05
C LEU A 82 1.91 -8.40 0.76
N HIS A 83 3.13 -8.60 0.27
CA HIS A 83 3.37 -9.43 -0.91
C HIS A 83 3.07 -10.91 -0.67
N ARG A 84 3.40 -11.44 0.50
CA ARG A 84 3.10 -12.83 0.88
C ARG A 84 1.61 -13.12 0.86
N TYR A 85 0.79 -12.16 1.31
CA TYR A 85 -0.67 -12.31 1.38
C TYR A 85 -1.41 -11.55 0.28
N LYS A 86 -0.69 -11.10 -0.76
CA LYS A 86 -1.30 -10.41 -1.91
C LYS A 86 -2.45 -11.24 -2.49
N GLY A 87 -3.56 -10.57 -2.81
CA GLY A 87 -4.74 -11.25 -3.34
C GLY A 87 -5.66 -11.85 -2.28
N THR A 88 -5.44 -11.57 -1.00
CA THR A 88 -6.34 -11.99 0.09
C THR A 88 -7.11 -10.81 0.66
N PRO A 89 -8.28 -11.06 1.30
CA PRO A 89 -9.02 -10.04 2.03
C PRO A 89 -8.19 -9.37 3.13
N TRP A 90 -7.26 -10.10 3.72
CA TRP A 90 -6.35 -9.59 4.72
C TRP A 90 -5.45 -8.48 4.13
N ALA A 91 -4.83 -8.71 2.98
CA ALA A 91 -3.94 -7.73 2.36
C ALA A 91 -4.66 -6.43 1.98
N ILE A 92 -5.93 -6.52 1.57
CA ILE A 92 -6.76 -5.36 1.27
C ILE A 92 -7.01 -4.53 2.54
N ARG A 93 -7.36 -5.17 3.65
CA ARG A 93 -7.58 -4.48 4.94
C ARG A 93 -6.29 -3.87 5.46
N GLU A 94 -5.22 -4.65 5.44
CA GLU A 94 -3.93 -4.25 6.00
C GLU A 94 -3.34 -3.04 5.29
N ILE A 95 -3.37 -2.99 3.95
CA ILE A 95 -2.83 -1.84 3.23
C ILE A 95 -3.63 -0.57 3.51
N ILE A 96 -4.95 -0.66 3.58
CA ILE A 96 -5.81 0.48 3.90
C ILE A 96 -5.52 0.98 5.33
N ARG A 97 -5.32 0.06 6.27
CA ARG A 97 -4.94 0.37 7.65
C ARG A 97 -3.58 1.07 7.73
N LEU A 98 -2.57 0.56 7.00
CA LEU A 98 -1.22 1.14 6.95
C LEU A 98 -1.18 2.53 6.33
N LEU A 99 -2.12 2.83 5.43
CA LEU A 99 -2.29 4.15 4.84
C LEU A 99 -2.99 5.15 5.76
N GLY A 100 -3.48 4.72 6.92
CA GLY A 100 -4.09 5.59 7.92
C GLY A 100 -5.60 5.76 7.81
N PHE A 101 -6.28 5.01 6.91
CA PHE A 101 -7.75 5.05 6.78
C PHE A 101 -8.49 4.22 7.84
N GLY A 102 -7.76 3.65 8.81
CA GLY A 102 -8.34 2.84 9.87
C GLY A 102 -8.81 1.45 9.42
N GLU A 103 -9.70 0.87 10.22
CA GLU A 103 -10.26 -0.45 9.93
C GLU A 103 -11.40 -0.33 8.92
N VAL A 104 -11.43 -1.26 7.96
CA VAL A 104 -12.46 -1.33 6.93
C VAL A 104 -13.19 -2.66 6.95
N GLN A 105 -14.47 -2.64 6.61
CA GLN A 105 -15.25 -3.84 6.39
C GLN A 105 -15.19 -4.22 4.92
N LEU A 106 -14.85 -5.48 4.65
CA LEU A 106 -14.86 -6.04 3.32
C LEU A 106 -16.10 -6.96 3.20
N GLN A 107 -16.95 -6.65 2.23
CA GLN A 107 -18.09 -7.51 1.89
C GLN A 107 -17.86 -8.12 0.52
N GLU A 108 -17.89 -9.45 0.48
CA GLU A 108 -17.67 -10.24 -0.74
C GLU A 108 -19.01 -10.88 -1.19
N GLY A 109 -19.09 -11.29 -2.44
CA GLY A 109 -20.26 -12.01 -2.96
C GLY A 109 -21.48 -11.13 -3.18
N LEU A 110 -21.29 -9.90 -3.66
CA LEU A 110 -22.36 -8.92 -3.84
C LEU A 110 -23.35 -9.32 -4.92
N GLY A 111 -24.64 -9.39 -4.56
CA GLY A 111 -25.76 -9.62 -5.49
C GLY A 111 -26.20 -11.08 -5.61
N GLY A 112 -25.65 -11.98 -4.82
CA GLY A 112 -26.19 -13.33 -4.65
C GLY A 112 -27.28 -13.36 -3.58
N ARG A 113 -28.34 -14.13 -3.79
CA ARG A 113 -29.30 -14.45 -2.73
C ARG A 113 -28.72 -15.57 -1.89
N THR A 114 -28.77 -15.43 -0.58
CA THR A 114 -28.31 -16.45 0.37
C THR A 114 -29.41 -17.50 0.58
N TYR A 115 -29.00 -18.74 0.84
CA TYR A 115 -29.88 -19.84 1.22
C TYR A 115 -30.20 -19.78 2.71
N ASP A 116 -30.88 -18.74 3.13
CA ASP A 116 -31.24 -18.46 4.55
C ASP A 116 -32.68 -18.81 4.90
N GLY A 117 -33.39 -19.43 3.97
CA GLY A 117 -34.79 -19.81 4.14
C GLY A 117 -35.80 -18.68 3.93
N SER A 118 -35.35 -17.47 3.64
CA SER A 118 -36.24 -16.31 3.41
C SER A 118 -36.98 -16.37 2.08
N ILE A 119 -36.56 -17.24 1.17
CA ILE A 119 -37.12 -17.34 -0.19
C ILE A 119 -37.39 -18.78 -0.54
N ASN A 120 -38.64 -19.04 -1.01
CA ASN A 120 -39.05 -20.35 -1.47
C ASN A 120 -38.52 -20.66 -2.89
N PHE A 121 -38.23 -21.93 -3.15
CA PHE A 121 -37.83 -22.45 -4.48
C PHE A 121 -39.06 -22.60 -5.37
N ASN A 122 -39.66 -21.49 -5.78
CA ASN A 122 -40.88 -21.45 -6.60
C ASN A 122 -40.60 -21.10 -8.07
N GLY A 123 -39.34 -21.07 -8.49
CA GLY A 123 -38.93 -20.72 -9.85
C GLY A 123 -38.97 -19.23 -10.20
N LEU A 124 -39.45 -18.37 -9.30
CA LEU A 124 -39.52 -16.91 -9.53
C LEU A 124 -38.18 -16.20 -9.29
N TYR A 125 -37.24 -16.88 -8.66
CA TYR A 125 -35.97 -16.27 -8.24
C TYR A 125 -34.78 -17.04 -8.82
N VAL A 126 -33.78 -16.28 -9.30
CA VAL A 126 -32.50 -16.83 -9.71
C VAL A 126 -31.52 -16.67 -8.54
N TYR A 127 -30.95 -17.78 -8.08
CA TYR A 127 -29.95 -17.80 -7.04
C TYR A 127 -28.60 -17.51 -7.65
N GLY A 128 -28.04 -16.34 -7.32
CA GLY A 128 -26.73 -15.91 -7.74
C GLY A 128 -26.70 -15.13 -9.06
N ALA A 129 -26.11 -13.98 -9.05
CA ALA A 129 -25.70 -13.30 -10.27
C ALA A 129 -24.43 -13.97 -10.82
N PRO A 130 -24.28 -14.18 -12.14
CA PRO A 130 -23.15 -14.91 -12.73
C PRO A 130 -21.76 -14.40 -12.37
N ARG A 131 -21.66 -13.19 -11.81
CA ARG A 131 -20.39 -12.55 -11.41
C ARG A 131 -20.38 -12.06 -9.96
N ALA A 132 -21.36 -12.42 -9.15
CA ALA A 132 -21.53 -11.94 -7.78
C ALA A 132 -20.41 -12.40 -6.86
N TRP A 133 -19.92 -13.63 -7.03
CA TRP A 133 -18.85 -14.22 -6.21
C TRP A 133 -17.54 -13.44 -6.29
N ALA A 134 -17.26 -12.80 -7.42
CA ALA A 134 -16.02 -12.07 -7.66
C ALA A 134 -16.16 -10.56 -7.37
N ALA A 135 -17.35 -10.10 -7.00
CA ALA A 135 -17.58 -8.71 -6.66
C ALA A 135 -17.40 -8.50 -5.15
N TYR A 136 -16.67 -7.46 -4.80
CA TYR A 136 -16.49 -7.05 -3.41
C TYR A 136 -16.69 -5.54 -3.27
N ARG A 137 -17.06 -5.10 -2.08
CA ARG A 137 -17.07 -3.69 -1.70
C ARG A 137 -16.28 -3.46 -0.42
N VAL A 138 -15.72 -2.28 -0.32
CA VAL A 138 -14.98 -1.83 0.86
C VAL A 138 -15.78 -0.73 1.53
N ILE A 139 -16.02 -0.89 2.83
CA ILE A 139 -16.77 0.06 3.64
C ILE A 139 -15.82 0.66 4.66
N PHE A 140 -15.60 1.97 4.55
CA PHE A 140 -14.76 2.75 5.46
C PHE A 140 -15.56 3.18 6.69
N ALA A 141 -14.85 3.38 7.79
CA ALA A 141 -15.44 3.96 8.99
C ALA A 141 -15.67 5.47 8.85
N GLU A 142 -14.80 6.14 8.11
CA GLU A 142 -14.81 7.59 7.91
C GLU A 142 -14.98 7.94 6.43
N PRO A 143 -15.53 9.14 6.11
CA PRO A 143 -15.66 9.61 4.75
C PRO A 143 -14.29 9.86 4.12
N ILE A 144 -14.15 9.48 2.85
CA ILE A 144 -12.96 9.71 2.04
C ILE A 144 -13.26 10.73 0.95
N THR A 145 -12.25 11.47 0.51
CA THR A 145 -12.38 12.40 -0.61
C THR A 145 -12.44 11.65 -1.95
N ASN A 146 -12.94 12.31 -2.98
CA ASN A 146 -13.01 11.71 -4.33
C ASN A 146 -11.62 11.36 -4.87
N ASP A 147 -10.62 12.23 -4.64
CA ASP A 147 -9.24 11.98 -5.05
C ASP A 147 -8.64 10.77 -4.33
N GLN A 148 -8.88 10.66 -3.02
CA GLN A 148 -8.49 9.48 -2.24
C GLN A 148 -9.18 8.22 -2.74
N ALA A 149 -10.48 8.30 -3.07
CA ALA A 149 -11.22 7.16 -3.61
C ALA A 149 -10.63 6.66 -4.95
N ASP A 150 -10.22 7.57 -5.83
CA ASP A 150 -9.59 7.21 -7.10
C ASP A 150 -8.21 6.57 -6.92
N LEU A 151 -7.42 7.09 -6.00
CA LEU A 151 -6.13 6.50 -5.65
C LEU A 151 -6.31 5.10 -5.01
N ILE A 152 -7.29 4.95 -4.11
CA ILE A 152 -7.62 3.66 -3.49
C ILE A 152 -8.07 2.64 -4.55
N ARG A 153 -8.88 3.03 -5.52
CA ARG A 153 -9.28 2.14 -6.63
C ARG A 153 -8.08 1.64 -7.42
N ARG A 154 -7.16 2.53 -7.79
CA ARG A 154 -5.93 2.17 -8.51
C ARG A 154 -5.09 1.19 -7.68
N MET A 155 -4.84 1.50 -6.42
CA MET A 155 -4.10 0.64 -5.50
C MET A 155 -4.75 -0.74 -5.35
N LEU A 156 -6.06 -0.79 -5.12
CA LEU A 156 -6.79 -2.07 -5.00
C LEU A 156 -6.75 -2.89 -6.27
N SER A 157 -6.71 -2.26 -7.45
CA SER A 157 -6.56 -2.97 -8.73
C SER A 157 -5.24 -3.76 -8.84
N THR A 158 -4.22 -3.36 -8.09
CA THR A 158 -2.90 -4.00 -8.06
C THR A 158 -2.80 -5.08 -6.99
N ILE A 159 -3.46 -4.88 -5.85
CA ILE A 159 -3.37 -5.77 -4.69
C ILE A 159 -4.43 -6.86 -4.72
N ALA A 160 -5.65 -6.53 -5.11
CA ALA A 160 -6.74 -7.49 -5.21
C ALA A 160 -6.48 -8.53 -6.32
N PRO A 161 -7.05 -9.74 -6.20
CA PRO A 161 -6.94 -10.74 -7.26
C PRO A 161 -7.54 -10.20 -8.56
N LYS A 162 -6.86 -10.42 -9.69
CA LYS A 162 -7.34 -9.98 -11.02
C LYS A 162 -8.71 -10.53 -11.42
N ARG A 163 -9.13 -11.64 -10.81
CA ARG A 163 -10.47 -12.22 -10.98
C ARG A 163 -11.56 -11.47 -10.21
N CYS A 164 -11.19 -10.70 -9.19
CA CYS A 164 -12.11 -9.96 -8.35
C CYS A 164 -12.31 -8.54 -8.89
N ARG A 165 -13.52 -8.01 -8.67
CA ARG A 165 -13.91 -6.67 -9.10
C ARG A 165 -14.39 -5.87 -7.91
N LEU A 166 -13.80 -4.70 -7.70
CA LEU A 166 -14.33 -3.71 -6.77
C LEU A 166 -15.66 -3.19 -7.33
N ALA A 167 -16.73 -3.35 -6.57
CA ALA A 167 -18.07 -2.88 -6.94
C ALA A 167 -18.28 -1.43 -6.47
N SER A 168 -17.93 -1.14 -5.22
CA SER A 168 -18.07 0.21 -4.66
C SER A 168 -17.09 0.42 -3.50
N LEU A 169 -16.78 1.69 -3.25
CA LEU A 169 -16.21 2.19 -2.00
C LEU A 169 -17.34 2.91 -1.27
N GLU A 170 -17.64 2.47 -0.07
CA GLU A 170 -18.70 3.02 0.75
C GLU A 170 -18.12 3.46 2.09
N TYR A 171 -18.81 4.32 2.81
CA TYR A 171 -18.47 4.61 4.20
C TYR A 171 -19.68 4.41 5.09
N GLN A 172 -19.45 3.89 6.29
CA GLN A 172 -20.50 3.73 7.29
C GLN A 172 -20.89 5.12 7.78
N ALA A 173 -22.06 5.49 7.35
CA ALA A 173 -22.70 6.77 7.54
C ALA A 173 -22.49 7.38 8.93
N VAL A 174 -21.55 8.28 9.03
CA VAL A 174 -22.00 9.56 9.56
C VAL A 174 -22.41 10.35 8.32
N ALA A 175 -23.70 10.43 8.07
CA ALA A 175 -24.20 11.30 7.01
C ALA A 175 -23.46 12.62 7.15
N ILE A 176 -22.88 13.11 6.05
CA ILE A 176 -22.27 14.44 6.04
C ILE A 176 -23.38 15.36 6.53
N ARG A 177 -23.30 15.74 7.81
CA ARG A 177 -24.32 16.58 8.42
C ARG A 177 -24.13 17.98 7.92
N TYR A 178 -25.22 18.70 7.69
CA TYR A 178 -25.24 20.14 7.39
C TYR A 178 -24.80 20.94 8.64
N ASN A 179 -23.57 20.71 9.08
CA ASN A 179 -22.97 21.38 10.25
C ASN A 179 -21.83 22.33 9.85
N GLY A 180 -21.64 22.58 8.56
CA GLY A 180 -20.54 23.39 8.03
C GLY A 180 -19.18 22.69 7.95
N ALA A 181 -19.07 21.42 8.35
CA ALA A 181 -17.81 20.68 8.30
C ALA A 181 -17.46 20.21 6.88
N ALA A 182 -18.45 19.98 6.02
CA ALA A 182 -18.25 19.70 4.62
C ALA A 182 -18.98 20.72 3.75
N ARG A 183 -18.33 21.19 2.69
CA ARG A 183 -18.90 22.11 1.70
C ARG A 183 -19.31 21.32 0.46
N TYR A 184 -20.32 21.83 -0.28
CA TYR A 184 -20.71 21.31 -1.60
C TYR A 184 -19.75 21.85 -2.67
N ASP A 185 -18.47 21.48 -2.57
CA ASP A 185 -17.39 21.89 -3.47
C ASP A 185 -16.94 20.75 -4.40
N GLY A 186 -17.63 19.61 -4.36
CA GLY A 186 -17.32 18.45 -5.18
C GLY A 186 -16.20 17.54 -4.60
N LEU A 187 -15.63 17.90 -3.45
CA LEU A 187 -14.55 17.11 -2.84
C LEU A 187 -15.05 15.79 -2.22
N TYR A 188 -16.31 15.73 -1.80
CA TYR A 188 -16.90 14.58 -1.15
C TYR A 188 -18.14 14.08 -1.87
N ASN A 189 -18.28 12.78 -2.01
CA ASN A 189 -19.54 12.16 -2.41
C ASN A 189 -20.46 11.98 -1.21
N HIS A 190 -21.78 12.26 -1.42
CA HIS A 190 -22.82 12.06 -0.42
C HIS A 190 -23.32 10.62 -0.45
N GLY A 191 -22.51 9.65 -0.03
CA GLY A 191 -22.93 8.25 0.00
C GLY A 191 -21.86 7.28 -0.46
N SER A 192 -22.08 6.58 -1.57
CA SER A 192 -21.09 5.65 -2.14
C SER A 192 -20.38 6.27 -3.32
N SER A 193 -19.11 5.92 -3.50
CA SER A 193 -18.34 6.20 -4.70
C SER A 193 -18.38 4.95 -5.59
N ILE A 194 -19.15 4.98 -6.67
CA ILE A 194 -19.30 3.91 -7.66
C ILE A 194 -18.19 4.02 -8.71
#